data_ae294607a747b16372b4af57ccb0e663
#
_entry.id   ae294607a747b16372b4af57ccb0e663
#
_cell.length_a   1.000
_cell.length_b   1.000
_cell.length_c   1.000
_cell.angle_alpha   90.00
_cell.angle_beta   90.00
_cell.angle_gamma   90.00
#
_symmetry.space_group_name_H-M   'P 1'
#
loop_
_entity.id
_entity.type
_entity.pdbx_description
1 polymer ?
#
loop_
_entity_poly.entity_id
_entity_poly.type
_entity_poly.pdbx_seq_one_letter_code
_entity_poly.pdbx_strand_id
1 'polypeptide(L)'
;RVAYRELIEDIACTWFIRLVAIRFLEINNYLPNGIRALSSGRQGAEEPELVTRYLDAGLNLTDKEIGKLEEWKAIGNPTSMDRAFGLLLIKLCHELNQYFPILFDRTKAYPDLLLNVSYSDPEGVVYRLVHQIEEKHFDLESQGGEGNAF
;
A
#
# COMPACT_ATOMS: atom_id res chain seq x y z
N ARG A 1 -27.62 -11.74 -6.07
CA ARG A 1 -26.66 -12.31 -5.09
C ARG A 1 -25.37 -12.76 -5.75
N VAL A 2 -25.43 -13.47 -6.86
CA VAL A 2 -24.23 -13.93 -7.57
C VAL A 2 -23.42 -12.75 -8.09
N ALA A 3 -24.08 -11.75 -8.70
CA ALA A 3 -23.42 -10.54 -9.21
C ALA A 3 -22.73 -9.73 -8.09
N TYR A 4 -23.35 -9.63 -6.92
CA TYR A 4 -22.78 -8.93 -5.76
C TYR A 4 -21.54 -9.66 -5.24
N ARG A 5 -21.61 -10.99 -5.14
CA ARG A 5 -20.47 -11.81 -4.69
C ARG A 5 -19.30 -11.70 -5.67
N GLU A 6 -19.57 -11.78 -6.98
CA GLU A 6 -18.55 -11.62 -8.02
C GLU A 6 -17.89 -10.25 -7.95
N LEU A 7 -18.68 -9.19 -7.71
CA LEU A 7 -18.16 -7.84 -7.56
C LEU A 7 -17.21 -7.74 -6.37
N ILE A 8 -17.58 -8.28 -5.21
CA ILE A 8 -16.76 -8.28 -4.00
C ILE A 8 -15.46 -9.06 -4.23
N GLU A 9 -15.53 -10.21 -4.88
CA GLU A 9 -14.35 -11.01 -5.22
C GLU A 9 -13.41 -10.27 -6.17
N ASP A 10 -13.96 -9.59 -7.17
CA ASP A 10 -13.18 -8.79 -8.13
C ASP A 10 -12.47 -7.63 -7.42
N ILE A 11 -13.14 -6.95 -6.53
CA ILE A 11 -12.55 -5.85 -5.74
C ILE A 11 -11.43 -6.38 -4.85
N ALA A 12 -11.67 -7.47 -4.14
CA ALA A 12 -10.69 -8.08 -3.26
C ALA A 12 -9.46 -8.55 -4.03
N CYS A 13 -9.66 -9.18 -5.19
CA CYS A 13 -8.60 -9.63 -6.06
C CYS A 13 -7.78 -8.44 -6.60
N THR A 14 -8.45 -7.38 -7.03
CA THR A 14 -7.80 -6.16 -7.51
C THR A 14 -6.89 -5.56 -6.45
N TRP A 15 -7.39 -5.42 -5.23
CA TRP A 15 -6.58 -4.87 -4.14
C TRP A 15 -5.45 -5.78 -3.71
N PHE A 16 -5.67 -7.10 -3.72
CA PHE A 16 -4.61 -8.05 -3.44
C PHE A 16 -3.44 -7.90 -4.43
N ILE A 17 -3.75 -7.84 -5.72
CA ILE A 17 -2.75 -7.66 -6.78
C ILE A 17 -2.00 -6.32 -6.60
N ARG A 18 -2.74 -5.24 -6.31
CA ARG A 18 -2.14 -3.92 -6.07
C ARG A 18 -1.21 -3.94 -4.86
N LEU A 19 -1.61 -4.57 -3.77
CA LEU A 19 -0.80 -4.65 -2.55
C LEU A 19 0.47 -5.47 -2.78
N VAL A 20 0.40 -6.59 -3.49
CA VAL A 20 1.57 -7.38 -3.88
C VAL A 20 2.52 -6.55 -4.75
N ALA A 21 1.99 -5.84 -5.74
CA ALA A 21 2.77 -4.97 -6.60
C ALA A 21 3.45 -3.85 -5.81
N ILE A 22 2.74 -3.22 -4.88
CA ILE A 22 3.31 -2.17 -4.03
C ILE A 22 4.42 -2.74 -3.14
N ARG A 23 4.23 -3.94 -2.59
CA ARG A 23 5.29 -4.59 -1.79
C ARG A 23 6.55 -4.82 -2.61
N PHE A 24 6.41 -5.32 -3.83
CA PHE A 24 7.52 -5.48 -4.76
C PHE A 24 8.22 -4.14 -5.03
N LEU A 25 7.44 -3.10 -5.34
CA LEU A 25 7.98 -1.78 -5.65
C LEU A 25 8.72 -1.15 -4.45
N GLU A 26 8.19 -1.29 -3.23
CA GLU A 26 8.84 -0.69 -2.06
C GLU A 26 10.16 -1.38 -1.71
N ILE A 27 10.22 -2.71 -1.82
CA ILE A 27 11.44 -3.46 -1.51
C ILE A 27 12.55 -3.13 -2.53
N ASN A 28 12.20 -2.95 -3.79
CA ASN A 28 13.14 -2.61 -4.84
C ASN A 28 13.39 -1.10 -4.99
N ASN A 29 12.86 -0.29 -4.09
CA ASN A 29 13.03 1.16 -4.04
C ASN A 29 12.53 1.86 -5.31
N TYR A 30 11.40 1.41 -5.84
CA TYR A 30 10.77 1.98 -7.05
C TYR A 30 9.58 2.89 -6.73
N LEU A 31 9.22 3.07 -5.45
CA LEU A 31 8.15 3.99 -5.07
C LEU A 31 8.65 5.44 -5.07
N PRO A 32 7.74 6.42 -5.27
CA PRO A 32 8.12 7.82 -5.27
C PRO A 32 8.88 8.23 -4.01
N ASN A 33 9.97 8.95 -4.19
CA ASN A 33 10.82 9.49 -3.12
C ASN A 33 11.41 8.42 -2.18
N GLY A 34 11.36 7.15 -2.57
CA GLY A 34 11.88 6.04 -1.76
C GLY A 34 11.09 5.76 -0.49
N ILE A 35 9.87 6.27 -0.38
CA ILE A 35 8.99 6.05 0.78
C ILE A 35 8.33 4.68 0.69
N ARG A 36 8.51 3.83 1.70
CA ARG A 36 7.83 2.53 1.74
C ARG A 36 6.36 2.70 2.12
N ALA A 37 5.49 2.00 1.41
CA ALA A 37 4.05 2.14 1.57
C ALA A 37 3.45 1.20 2.61
N LEU A 38 3.94 -0.03 2.68
CA LEU A 38 3.36 -1.08 3.54
C LEU A 38 4.22 -1.34 4.78
N SER A 39 5.44 -0.85 4.80
CA SER A 39 6.41 -1.13 5.85
C SER A 39 7.30 0.09 6.09
N SER A 40 8.28 -0.07 6.99
CA SER A 40 9.32 0.92 7.23
C SER A 40 10.69 0.29 7.05
N GLY A 41 11.63 1.04 6.49
CA GLY A 41 13.04 0.65 6.45
C GLY A 41 13.72 0.78 7.81
N ARG A 42 13.06 1.39 8.76
CA ARG A 42 13.54 1.59 10.12
C ARG A 42 13.30 0.33 10.94
N GLN A 43 14.35 -0.23 11.48
CA GLN A 43 14.24 -1.45 12.28
C GLN A 43 13.34 -1.24 13.50
N GLY A 44 12.40 -2.14 13.73
CA GLY A 44 11.46 -2.09 14.85
C GLY A 44 10.26 -1.16 14.67
N ALA A 45 10.19 -0.41 13.57
CA ALA A 45 9.04 0.44 13.30
C ALA A 45 7.88 -0.39 12.73
N GLU A 46 6.72 -0.29 13.36
CA GLU A 46 5.51 -1.00 12.91
C GLU A 46 4.68 -0.18 11.93
N GLU A 47 4.71 1.15 12.08
CA GLU A 47 3.95 2.05 11.23
C GLU A 47 4.64 2.21 9.87
N PRO A 48 3.90 2.05 8.74
CA PRO A 48 4.48 2.26 7.41
C PRO A 48 5.00 3.69 7.23
N GLU A 49 6.07 3.84 6.46
CA GLU A 49 6.63 5.18 6.14
C GLU A 49 5.61 6.07 5.46
N LEU A 50 4.73 5.49 4.64
CA LEU A 50 3.65 6.23 3.97
C LEU A 50 2.76 6.96 4.99
N VAL A 51 2.50 6.37 6.16
CA VAL A 51 1.72 6.99 7.23
C VAL A 51 2.56 7.99 8.02
N THR A 52 3.80 7.61 8.38
CA THR A 52 4.70 8.44 9.18
C THR A 52 5.16 9.67 8.41
N ARG A 53 5.44 9.52 7.11
CA ARG A 53 6.06 10.55 6.26
C ARG A 53 5.20 10.87 5.03
N TYR A 54 3.90 10.94 5.19
CA TYR A 54 3.00 11.12 4.05
C TYR A 54 3.22 12.42 3.27
N LEU A 55 3.70 13.47 3.92
CA LEU A 55 4.01 14.74 3.25
C LEU A 55 5.22 14.65 2.34
N ASP A 56 6.11 13.67 2.58
CA ASP A 56 7.31 13.46 1.77
C ASP A 56 7.10 12.46 0.62
N ALA A 57 5.92 11.87 0.55
CA ALA A 57 5.66 10.76 -0.39
C ALA A 57 5.30 11.23 -1.82
N GLY A 58 5.23 12.53 -2.06
CA GLY A 58 4.90 13.06 -3.39
C GLY A 58 3.45 12.87 -3.81
N LEU A 59 2.55 12.70 -2.84
CA LEU A 59 1.13 12.50 -3.11
C LEU A 59 0.42 13.82 -3.35
N ASN A 60 -0.60 13.78 -4.22
CA ASN A 60 -1.44 14.94 -4.50
C ASN A 60 -2.58 15.00 -3.46
N LEU A 61 -2.29 15.62 -2.31
CA LEU A 61 -3.22 15.76 -1.20
C LEU A 61 -3.82 17.16 -1.17
N THR A 62 -5.15 17.26 -0.99
CA THR A 62 -5.83 18.52 -0.76
C THR A 62 -5.65 18.95 0.70
N ASP A 63 -5.85 20.23 1.00
CA ASP A 63 -5.80 20.75 2.37
C ASP A 63 -6.82 20.04 3.28
N LYS A 64 -8.00 19.73 2.74
CA LYS A 64 -9.03 18.97 3.45
C LYS A 64 -8.57 17.56 3.82
N GLU A 65 -7.88 16.88 2.89
CA GLU A 65 -7.33 15.56 3.10
C GLU A 65 -6.22 15.56 4.14
N ILE A 66 -5.33 16.54 4.08
CA ILE A 66 -4.29 16.73 5.08
C ILE A 66 -4.91 16.95 6.47
N GLY A 67 -5.96 17.78 6.55
CA GLY A 67 -6.67 18.02 7.80
C GLY A 67 -7.24 16.72 8.40
N LYS A 68 -7.83 15.86 7.57
CA LYS A 68 -8.33 14.56 8.00
C LYS A 68 -7.22 13.64 8.50
N LEU A 69 -6.09 13.61 7.77
CA LEU A 69 -4.94 12.78 8.15
C LEU A 69 -4.38 13.23 9.51
N GLU A 70 -4.24 14.52 9.72
CA GLU A 70 -3.79 15.06 11.00
C GLU A 70 -4.75 14.70 12.15
N GLU A 71 -6.06 14.80 11.90
CA GLU A 71 -7.08 14.42 12.88
C GLU A 71 -7.00 12.94 13.24
N TRP A 72 -6.97 12.06 12.23
CA TRP A 72 -6.88 10.61 12.47
C TRP A 72 -5.60 10.21 13.18
N LYS A 73 -4.48 10.82 12.83
CA LYS A 73 -3.19 10.55 13.49
C LYS A 73 -3.19 11.07 14.92
N ALA A 74 -3.85 12.19 15.19
CA ALA A 74 -3.98 12.73 16.54
C ALA A 74 -4.83 11.82 17.44
N ILE A 75 -5.91 11.23 16.91
CA ILE A 75 -6.72 10.25 17.63
C ILE A 75 -5.88 8.99 17.89
N GLY A 76 -5.18 8.49 16.89
CA GLY A 76 -4.15 7.46 17.04
C GLY A 76 -4.61 6.05 17.37
N ASN A 77 -5.94 5.79 17.43
CA ASN A 77 -6.42 4.43 17.65
C ASN A 77 -6.32 3.62 16.34
N PRO A 78 -6.39 2.26 16.41
CA PRO A 78 -6.24 1.43 15.22
C PRO A 78 -7.21 1.78 14.09
N THR A 79 -8.46 2.07 14.40
CA THR A 79 -9.48 2.42 13.39
C THR A 79 -9.12 3.71 12.67
N SER A 80 -8.71 4.75 13.39
CA SER A 80 -8.31 6.03 12.80
C SER A 80 -7.04 5.91 11.99
N MET A 81 -6.06 5.14 12.47
CA MET A 81 -4.81 4.92 11.74
C MET A 81 -5.06 4.12 10.45
N ASP A 82 -5.96 3.15 10.47
CA ASP A 82 -6.34 2.40 9.27
C ASP A 82 -7.05 3.28 8.25
N ARG A 83 -7.86 4.25 8.69
CA ARG A 83 -8.47 5.24 7.79
C ARG A 83 -7.43 6.12 7.12
N ALA A 84 -6.45 6.58 7.88
CA ALA A 84 -5.33 7.36 7.33
C ALA A 84 -4.55 6.53 6.31
N PHE A 85 -4.24 5.29 6.63
CA PHE A 85 -3.54 4.38 5.75
C PHE A 85 -4.32 4.12 4.46
N GLY A 86 -5.62 3.86 4.56
CA GLY A 86 -6.49 3.64 3.40
C GLY A 86 -6.51 4.82 2.44
N LEU A 87 -6.66 6.04 2.95
CA LEU A 87 -6.62 7.25 2.13
C LEU A 87 -5.28 7.39 1.42
N LEU A 88 -4.18 7.19 2.14
CA LEU A 88 -2.84 7.32 1.58
C LEU A 88 -2.55 6.26 0.53
N LEU A 89 -3.01 5.01 0.72
CA LEU A 89 -2.87 3.96 -0.30
C LEU A 89 -3.63 4.30 -1.58
N ILE A 90 -4.85 4.82 -1.45
CA ILE A 90 -5.64 5.24 -2.61
C ILE A 90 -4.90 6.33 -3.38
N LYS A 91 -4.37 7.32 -2.69
CA LYS A 91 -3.61 8.41 -3.30
C LYS A 91 -2.33 7.91 -3.96
N LEU A 92 -1.64 6.97 -3.33
CA LEU A 92 -0.46 6.33 -3.92
C LEU A 92 -0.82 5.59 -5.20
N CYS A 93 -1.90 4.83 -5.20
CA CYS A 93 -2.36 4.12 -6.41
C CYS A 93 -2.69 5.09 -7.54
N HIS A 94 -3.25 6.27 -7.22
CA HIS A 94 -3.50 7.31 -8.23
C HIS A 94 -2.18 7.82 -8.84
N GLU A 95 -1.14 8.00 -8.04
CA GLU A 95 0.18 8.38 -8.55
C GLU A 95 0.82 7.26 -9.36
N LEU A 96 0.73 6.03 -8.90
CA LEU A 96 1.32 4.87 -9.59
C LEU A 96 0.63 4.57 -10.93
N ASN A 97 -0.61 5.01 -11.12
CA ASN A 97 -1.32 4.84 -12.39
C ASN A 97 -0.56 5.47 -13.57
N GLN A 98 0.21 6.53 -13.35
CA GLN A 98 1.01 7.17 -14.39
C GLN A 98 2.09 6.24 -14.94
N TYR A 99 2.62 5.36 -14.12
CA TYR A 99 3.73 4.47 -14.46
C TYR A 99 3.29 3.05 -14.76
N PHE A 100 2.20 2.59 -14.12
CA PHE A 100 1.69 1.23 -14.22
C PHE A 100 0.17 1.24 -14.40
N PRO A 101 -0.34 1.75 -15.56
CA PRO A 101 -1.78 1.93 -15.74
C PRO A 101 -2.58 0.63 -15.72
N ILE A 102 -1.98 -0.50 -16.08
CA ILE A 102 -2.66 -1.79 -16.07
C ILE A 102 -3.01 -2.23 -14.64
N LEU A 103 -2.08 -1.98 -13.70
CA LEU A 103 -2.24 -2.39 -12.29
C LEU A 103 -3.08 -1.42 -11.48
N PHE A 104 -3.00 -0.12 -11.79
CA PHE A 104 -3.57 0.94 -10.97
C PHE A 104 -4.63 1.77 -11.72
N ASP A 105 -5.38 1.13 -12.60
CA ASP A 105 -6.40 1.77 -13.42
C ASP A 105 -7.49 2.41 -12.57
N ARG A 106 -7.72 3.70 -12.80
CA ARG A 106 -8.72 4.51 -12.08
C ARG A 106 -10.13 4.39 -12.65
N THR A 107 -10.31 3.75 -13.81
CA THR A 107 -11.65 3.63 -14.44
C THR A 107 -12.60 2.79 -13.58
N LYS A 108 -12.07 1.95 -12.69
CA LYS A 108 -12.85 1.21 -11.71
C LYS A 108 -12.83 1.96 -10.37
N ALA A 109 -13.66 2.99 -10.25
CA ALA A 109 -13.65 3.88 -9.08
C ALA A 109 -14.18 3.21 -7.79
N TYR A 110 -15.06 2.22 -7.91
CA TYR A 110 -15.66 1.59 -6.74
C TYR A 110 -14.68 0.79 -5.86
N PRO A 111 -13.55 0.25 -6.34
CA PRO A 111 -12.57 -0.34 -5.42
C PRO A 111 -12.03 0.64 -4.39
N ASP A 112 -11.84 1.90 -4.79
CA ASP A 112 -11.35 2.95 -3.89
C ASP A 112 -12.33 3.23 -2.76
N LEU A 113 -13.62 3.23 -3.06
CA LEU A 113 -14.68 3.48 -2.08
C LEU A 113 -14.83 2.37 -1.05
N LEU A 114 -14.45 1.15 -1.40
CA LEU A 114 -14.64 -0.03 -0.59
C LEU A 114 -13.36 -0.50 0.11
N LEU A 115 -12.29 0.29 0.01
CA LEU A 115 -11.03 -0.07 0.65
C LEU A 115 -11.15 0.04 2.17
N ASN A 116 -11.09 -1.09 2.83
CA ASN A 116 -10.96 -1.20 4.27
C ASN A 116 -9.74 -2.07 4.56
N VAL A 117 -8.60 -1.43 4.80
CA VAL A 117 -7.32 -2.10 4.93
C VAL A 117 -6.62 -1.68 6.23
N SER A 118 -6.00 -2.65 6.88
CA SER A 118 -5.20 -2.43 8.08
C SER A 118 -3.77 -2.88 7.85
N TYR A 119 -2.81 -2.12 8.35
CA TYR A 119 -1.41 -2.53 8.38
C TYR A 119 -1.04 -3.26 9.67
N SER A 120 -1.82 -3.10 10.73
CA SER A 120 -1.51 -3.62 12.07
C SER A 120 -2.24 -4.92 12.42
N ASP A 121 -3.29 -5.28 11.70
CA ASP A 121 -4.06 -6.49 11.93
C ASP A 121 -3.27 -7.73 11.45
N PRO A 122 -2.87 -8.64 12.36
CA PRO A 122 -2.12 -9.84 11.98
C PRO A 122 -2.85 -10.76 11.01
N GLU A 123 -4.16 -10.69 10.94
CA GLU A 123 -4.98 -11.45 10.00
C GLU A 123 -5.12 -10.75 8.64
N GLY A 124 -4.69 -9.51 8.55
CA GLY A 124 -4.80 -8.71 7.33
C GLY A 124 -3.72 -9.02 6.30
N VAL A 125 -4.03 -8.75 5.03
CA VAL A 125 -3.14 -9.02 3.90
C VAL A 125 -1.83 -8.24 4.01
N VAL A 126 -1.89 -6.96 4.39
CA VAL A 126 -0.69 -6.11 4.49
C VAL A 126 0.27 -6.67 5.53
N TYR A 127 -0.23 -7.00 6.71
CA TYR A 127 0.59 -7.58 7.78
C TYR A 127 1.26 -8.88 7.31
N ARG A 128 0.51 -9.75 6.65
CA ARG A 128 1.03 -11.03 6.14
C ARG A 128 2.08 -10.84 5.05
N LEU A 129 1.88 -9.91 4.14
CA LEU A 129 2.86 -9.61 3.09
C LEU A 129 4.19 -9.11 3.68
N VAL A 130 4.11 -8.32 4.74
CA VAL A 130 5.29 -7.70 5.36
C VAL A 130 6.01 -8.67 6.30
N HIS A 131 5.27 -9.44 7.10
CA HIS A 131 5.85 -10.23 8.19
C HIS A 131 5.98 -11.72 7.89
N GLN A 132 5.19 -12.28 6.96
CA GLN A 132 5.18 -13.71 6.68
C GLN A 132 5.92 -14.10 5.41
N ILE A 133 6.24 -13.14 4.54
CA ILE A 133 7.02 -13.37 3.32
C ILE A 133 8.31 -12.57 3.43
N GLU A 134 9.44 -13.25 3.38
CA GLU A 134 10.74 -12.59 3.46
C GLU A 134 10.99 -11.67 2.26
N GLU A 135 11.64 -10.53 2.50
CA GLU A 135 11.90 -9.53 1.46
C GLU A 135 12.71 -10.08 0.29
N LYS A 136 13.58 -11.06 0.53
CA LYS A 136 14.40 -11.68 -0.51
C LYS A 136 13.59 -12.27 -1.66
N HIS A 137 12.33 -12.64 -1.41
CA HIS A 137 11.45 -13.19 -2.46
C HIS A 137 10.93 -12.11 -3.41
N PHE A 138 11.01 -10.84 -3.02
CA PHE A 138 10.63 -9.71 -3.85
C PHE A 138 11.83 -8.94 -4.39
N ASP A 139 13.03 -9.20 -3.86
CA ASP A 139 14.23 -8.44 -4.15
C ASP A 139 14.88 -8.93 -5.45
N LEU A 140 14.91 -8.05 -6.45
CA LEU A 140 15.51 -8.35 -7.76
C LEU A 140 17.03 -8.53 -7.70
N GLU A 141 17.72 -7.80 -6.83
CA GLU A 141 19.17 -7.94 -6.66
C GLU A 141 19.55 -9.31 -6.12
N SER A 142 18.78 -9.79 -5.14
CA SER A 142 18.97 -11.12 -4.57
C SER A 142 18.81 -12.23 -5.62
N GLN A 143 17.76 -12.09 -6.48
CA GLN A 143 17.52 -13.07 -7.54
C GLN A 143 18.48 -12.96 -8.71
N GLY A 144 18.93 -11.74 -9.01
CA GLY A 144 19.95 -11.50 -10.04
C GLY A 144 21.32 -12.08 -9.68
N GLY A 145 21.65 -12.11 -8.39
CA GLY A 145 22.86 -12.73 -7.89
C GLY A 145 22.90 -14.25 -8.12
N GLU A 146 21.78 -14.91 -8.00
CA GLU A 146 21.68 -16.35 -8.31
C GLU A 146 21.78 -16.63 -9.82
N GLY A 147 21.22 -15.73 -10.64
CA GLY A 147 21.30 -15.84 -12.10
C GLY A 147 22.71 -15.61 -12.66
N ASN A 148 23.52 -14.85 -11.97
CA ASN A 148 24.90 -14.56 -12.40
C ASN A 148 25.92 -15.61 -11.94
N ALA A 149 25.48 -16.63 -11.18
CA ALA A 149 26.34 -17.72 -10.77
C ALA A 149 26.56 -18.77 -11.87
N PHE A 150 25.93 -18.56 -13.01
CA PHE A 150 26.11 -19.35 -14.21
C PHE A 150 26.81 -18.52 -15.29
#